data_f103d2bda8a31105216d495acee1d776
#
_entry.id   f103d2bda8a31105216d495acee1d776
#
_cell.length_a   1.000
_cell.length_b   1.000
_cell.length_c   1.000
_cell.angle_alpha   90.00
_cell.angle_beta   90.00
_cell.angle_gamma   90.00
#
_symmetry.space_group_name_H-M   'P 1'
#
loop_
_entity.id
_entity.type
_entity.pdbx_description
1 polymer ?
#
loop_
_entity_poly.entity_id
_entity_poly.type
_entity_poly.pdbx_seq_one_letter_code
_entity_poly.pdbx_strand_id
1 'polypeptide(L)'
;PLHGGTGIAHTRWATHGEPSEVNAHPHVSEHIVVVHNGIIENHEPLREELKARGYTFVSETDTEVIAHLVNWELKQGGTLREAVLRAIPQLRGAYGTVIMDSRHPDTLLAARSGSPLVIGLGMGENFIASDQLALLPVTRRFIFLEEGDIAEITRRSVNIFDKTGAEVKRQDIESNLQYDAGDKGIYRHYMQKEIYEQPNAIKNTLTGRISHGQVDLSELGPNADELLSKVEHIQILACGTSYNSGMVSRYWFESLAGIPCDVEIASEFRYRKSAVRRNSLMITLSQSGETADTLAGLRLSKELGYLGSLAICNVPGSSLVRESDLALMTNAGTEIGVASTKAFTTQLTVLLMLVAKLSRLKGLDA
;
A
#
# COMPACT_ATOMS: atom_id res chain seq x y z
N PRO A 1 11.41 13.19 -28.84
CA PRO A 1 10.32 13.81 -28.08
C PRO A 1 9.01 13.10 -28.35
N LEU A 2 8.30 12.69 -27.29
CA LEU A 2 6.95 12.19 -27.45
C LEU A 2 6.01 13.37 -27.67
N HIS A 3 5.17 13.29 -28.71
CA HIS A 3 4.15 14.29 -29.01
C HIS A 3 2.79 13.72 -28.62
N GLY A 4 2.17 14.26 -27.57
CA GLY A 4 0.84 13.84 -27.13
C GLY A 4 0.40 14.61 -25.88
N GLY A 5 -0.91 14.67 -25.64
CA GLY A 5 -1.50 15.31 -24.45
C GLY A 5 -1.79 14.34 -23.32
N THR A 6 -1.71 13.03 -23.56
CA THR A 6 -1.97 11.97 -22.59
C THR A 6 -0.98 10.84 -22.80
N GLY A 7 -0.55 10.19 -21.75
CA GLY A 7 0.36 9.04 -21.80
C GLY A 7 0.28 8.19 -20.54
N ILE A 8 0.56 6.91 -20.69
CA ILE A 8 0.73 5.96 -19.58
C ILE A 8 2.08 5.27 -19.73
N ALA A 9 2.74 4.99 -18.61
CA ALA A 9 4.05 4.35 -18.58
C ALA A 9 4.20 3.50 -17.31
N HIS A 10 5.09 2.51 -17.37
CA HIS A 10 5.39 1.63 -16.25
C HIS A 10 6.81 1.09 -16.34
N THR A 11 7.53 1.06 -15.24
CA THR A 11 8.93 0.58 -15.18
C THR A 11 9.06 -0.92 -14.99
N ARG A 12 7.94 -1.59 -14.71
CA ARG A 12 7.79 -3.02 -14.45
C ARG A 12 8.70 -3.58 -13.35
N TRP A 13 8.05 -4.19 -12.36
CA TRP A 13 8.68 -5.16 -11.46
C TRP A 13 8.19 -6.54 -11.89
N ALA A 14 9.06 -7.38 -12.46
CA ALA A 14 8.66 -8.67 -13.04
C ALA A 14 8.17 -9.63 -11.97
N THR A 15 6.87 -9.98 -12.04
CA THR A 15 6.22 -11.01 -11.21
C THR A 15 5.93 -12.26 -12.05
N HIS A 16 5.52 -12.10 -13.32
CA HIS A 16 5.22 -13.14 -14.28
C HIS A 16 5.95 -12.87 -15.60
N GLY A 17 6.58 -13.89 -16.16
CA GLY A 17 7.40 -13.81 -17.36
C GLY A 17 8.77 -13.14 -17.14
N GLU A 18 9.74 -13.52 -17.95
CA GLU A 18 11.10 -12.99 -17.88
C GLU A 18 11.17 -11.49 -18.19
N PRO A 19 12.22 -10.77 -17.73
CA PRO A 19 12.46 -9.39 -18.14
C PRO A 19 12.84 -9.32 -19.62
N SER A 20 11.85 -9.08 -20.47
CA SER A 20 12.00 -8.96 -21.93
C SER A 20 11.14 -7.81 -22.44
N GLU A 21 11.40 -7.35 -23.66
CA GLU A 21 10.63 -6.28 -24.31
C GLU A 21 9.16 -6.71 -24.51
N VAL A 22 8.91 -7.96 -24.86
CA VAL A 22 7.57 -8.53 -25.08
C VAL A 22 6.73 -8.53 -23.80
N ASN A 23 7.39 -8.73 -22.66
CA ASN A 23 6.76 -8.73 -21.35
C ASN A 23 6.75 -7.34 -20.69
N ALA A 24 7.28 -6.30 -21.34
CA ALA A 24 7.27 -4.93 -20.82
C ALA A 24 5.88 -4.28 -20.99
N HIS A 25 5.55 -3.39 -20.06
CA HIS A 25 4.37 -2.54 -20.19
C HIS A 25 4.62 -1.35 -21.14
N PRO A 26 3.57 -0.82 -21.78
CA PRO A 26 2.17 -1.21 -21.66
C PRO A 26 1.83 -2.46 -22.52
N HIS A 27 0.81 -3.22 -22.08
CA HIS A 27 0.21 -4.26 -22.91
C HIS A 27 -0.93 -3.71 -23.71
N VAL A 28 -1.11 -4.23 -24.94
CA VAL A 28 -2.05 -3.68 -25.92
C VAL A 28 -2.97 -4.79 -26.45
N SER A 29 -4.26 -4.49 -26.51
CA SER A 29 -5.27 -5.29 -27.20
C SER A 29 -6.02 -4.40 -28.17
N GLU A 30 -5.68 -4.45 -29.45
CA GLU A 30 -6.16 -3.53 -30.49
C GLU A 30 -5.92 -2.05 -30.11
N HIS A 31 -6.94 -1.38 -29.59
CA HIS A 31 -6.88 0.02 -29.18
C HIS A 31 -6.81 0.22 -27.67
N ILE A 32 -6.98 -0.85 -26.89
CA ILE A 32 -6.91 -0.81 -25.44
C ILE A 32 -5.46 -0.98 -25.01
N VAL A 33 -4.98 -0.02 -24.22
CA VAL A 33 -3.61 0.05 -23.72
C VAL A 33 -3.66 0.02 -22.20
N VAL A 34 -2.87 -0.86 -21.57
CA VAL A 34 -2.93 -1.12 -20.11
C VAL A 34 -1.55 -1.10 -19.51
N VAL A 35 -1.43 -0.43 -18.35
CA VAL A 35 -0.34 -0.61 -17.40
C VAL A 35 -0.92 -1.11 -16.08
N HIS A 36 -0.18 -1.96 -15.38
CA HIS A 36 -0.68 -2.65 -14.19
C HIS A 36 0.45 -2.87 -13.18
N ASN A 37 0.12 -2.63 -11.93
CA ASN A 37 0.96 -2.88 -10.77
C ASN A 37 0.25 -3.88 -9.86
N GLY A 38 0.84 -5.05 -9.61
CA GLY A 38 0.22 -6.09 -8.79
C GLY A 38 0.24 -7.47 -9.45
N ILE A 39 -0.70 -8.32 -9.07
CA ILE A 39 -0.83 -9.71 -9.57
C ILE A 39 -2.31 -10.04 -9.78
N ILE A 40 -2.65 -10.54 -10.97
CA ILE A 40 -3.96 -11.11 -11.27
C ILE A 40 -3.91 -12.62 -11.02
N GLU A 41 -4.38 -13.05 -9.87
CA GLU A 41 -4.29 -14.45 -9.41
C GLU A 41 -5.03 -15.44 -10.34
N ASN A 42 -6.13 -15.00 -10.96
CA ASN A 42 -6.92 -15.82 -11.87
C ASN A 42 -6.61 -15.58 -13.37
N HIS A 43 -5.38 -15.12 -13.68
CA HIS A 43 -5.01 -14.81 -15.06
C HIS A 43 -5.04 -16.03 -15.98
N GLU A 44 -4.65 -17.24 -15.51
CA GLU A 44 -4.65 -18.44 -16.34
C GLU A 44 -6.05 -18.87 -16.82
N PRO A 45 -7.08 -19.02 -15.96
CA PRO A 45 -8.44 -19.30 -16.42
C PRO A 45 -8.98 -18.24 -17.40
N LEU A 46 -8.73 -16.95 -17.12
CA LEU A 46 -9.15 -15.86 -18.01
C LEU A 46 -8.40 -15.91 -19.34
N ARG A 47 -7.12 -16.26 -19.35
CA ARG A 47 -6.31 -16.43 -20.55
C ARG A 47 -6.89 -17.50 -21.47
N GLU A 48 -7.23 -18.66 -20.92
CA GLU A 48 -7.82 -19.75 -21.69
C GLU A 48 -9.21 -19.39 -22.24
N GLU A 49 -10.03 -18.72 -21.45
CA GLU A 49 -11.32 -18.23 -21.90
C GLU A 49 -11.18 -17.19 -23.04
N LEU A 50 -10.26 -16.25 -22.93
CA LEU A 50 -10.02 -15.23 -23.95
C LEU A 50 -9.41 -15.84 -25.23
N LYS A 51 -8.54 -16.86 -25.12
CA LYS A 51 -8.06 -17.63 -26.27
C LYS A 51 -9.21 -18.32 -27.00
N ALA A 52 -10.15 -18.93 -26.26
CA ALA A 52 -11.35 -19.54 -26.85
C ALA A 52 -12.25 -18.53 -27.59
N ARG A 53 -12.18 -17.25 -27.20
CA ARG A 53 -12.85 -16.12 -27.86
C ARG A 53 -12.05 -15.53 -29.02
N GLY A 54 -10.89 -16.10 -29.37
CA GLY A 54 -10.06 -15.72 -30.51
C GLY A 54 -8.96 -14.69 -30.23
N TYR A 55 -8.66 -14.38 -28.96
CA TYR A 55 -7.54 -13.53 -28.60
C TYR A 55 -6.22 -14.28 -28.66
N THR A 56 -5.19 -13.64 -29.20
CA THR A 56 -3.82 -14.17 -29.23
C THR A 56 -2.99 -13.47 -28.19
N PHE A 57 -2.39 -14.24 -27.28
CA PHE A 57 -1.49 -13.74 -26.25
C PHE A 57 -0.06 -13.77 -26.78
N VAL A 58 0.66 -12.70 -26.62
CA VAL A 58 2.07 -12.54 -27.04
C VAL A 58 3.03 -12.52 -25.86
N SER A 59 2.56 -12.17 -24.66
CA SER A 59 3.36 -12.10 -23.46
C SER A 59 3.06 -13.23 -22.48
N GLU A 60 3.97 -13.42 -21.54
CA GLU A 60 3.80 -14.34 -20.40
C GLU A 60 3.20 -13.65 -19.17
N THR A 61 2.85 -12.37 -19.29
CA THR A 61 2.39 -11.58 -18.15
C THR A 61 0.92 -11.81 -17.84
N ASP A 62 0.55 -11.65 -16.60
CA ASP A 62 -0.84 -11.59 -16.13
C ASP A 62 -1.56 -10.31 -16.60
N THR A 63 -0.82 -9.25 -16.89
CA THR A 63 -1.35 -7.94 -17.31
C THR A 63 -2.05 -7.98 -18.67
N GLU A 64 -1.56 -8.78 -19.62
CA GLU A 64 -2.14 -8.86 -20.96
C GLU A 64 -3.61 -9.34 -20.92
N VAL A 65 -3.96 -10.16 -19.89
CA VAL A 65 -5.34 -10.58 -19.65
C VAL A 65 -6.28 -9.38 -19.45
N ILE A 66 -5.82 -8.35 -18.73
CA ILE A 66 -6.64 -7.14 -18.50
C ILE A 66 -6.94 -6.44 -19.82
N ALA A 67 -5.93 -6.27 -20.69
CA ALA A 67 -6.10 -5.60 -21.97
C ALA A 67 -7.11 -6.33 -22.87
N HIS A 68 -7.00 -7.65 -22.97
CA HIS A 68 -7.92 -8.46 -23.76
C HIS A 68 -9.33 -8.50 -23.17
N LEU A 69 -9.45 -8.61 -21.85
CA LEU A 69 -10.74 -8.63 -21.17
C LEU A 69 -11.50 -7.31 -21.35
N VAL A 70 -10.83 -6.17 -21.17
CA VAL A 70 -11.45 -4.85 -21.39
C VAL A 70 -11.82 -4.66 -22.86
N ASN A 71 -10.98 -5.10 -23.80
CA ASN A 71 -11.30 -5.05 -25.22
C ASN A 71 -12.51 -5.91 -25.55
N TRP A 72 -12.61 -7.13 -24.98
CA TRP A 72 -13.76 -8.00 -25.13
C TRP A 72 -15.04 -7.32 -24.64
N GLU A 73 -15.02 -6.78 -23.43
CA GLU A 73 -16.17 -6.08 -22.85
C GLU A 73 -16.59 -4.84 -23.66
N LEU A 74 -15.61 -4.11 -24.19
CA LEU A 74 -15.89 -2.95 -25.03
C LEU A 74 -16.59 -3.36 -26.35
N LYS A 75 -16.23 -4.50 -26.92
CA LYS A 75 -16.90 -5.07 -28.13
C LYS A 75 -18.35 -5.49 -27.88
N GLN A 76 -18.75 -5.73 -26.62
CA GLN A 76 -20.15 -5.99 -26.26
C GLN A 76 -21.01 -4.70 -26.32
N GLY A 77 -20.38 -3.54 -26.55
CA GLY A 77 -21.04 -2.25 -26.64
C GLY A 77 -20.86 -1.37 -25.39
N GLY A 78 -21.18 -0.10 -25.56
CA GLY A 78 -21.06 0.90 -24.51
C GLY A 78 -19.74 1.68 -24.55
N THR A 79 -19.49 2.43 -23.51
CA THR A 79 -18.30 3.27 -23.32
C THR A 79 -17.14 2.47 -22.73
N LEU A 80 -15.90 3.00 -22.79
CA LEU A 80 -14.75 2.39 -22.10
C LEU A 80 -15.00 2.24 -20.60
N ARG A 81 -15.64 3.23 -19.97
CA ARG A 81 -16.02 3.15 -18.54
C ARG A 81 -16.92 1.95 -18.27
N GLU A 82 -17.97 1.76 -19.06
CA GLU A 82 -18.88 0.63 -18.88
C GLU A 82 -18.18 -0.71 -19.12
N ALA A 83 -17.28 -0.78 -20.09
CA ALA A 83 -16.45 -1.97 -20.34
C ALA A 83 -15.54 -2.28 -19.13
N VAL A 84 -14.89 -1.28 -18.57
CA VAL A 84 -14.05 -1.43 -17.37
C VAL A 84 -14.90 -1.85 -16.15
N LEU A 85 -16.07 -1.25 -15.95
CA LEU A 85 -17.00 -1.65 -14.88
C LEU A 85 -17.47 -3.11 -14.99
N ARG A 86 -17.54 -3.68 -16.20
CA ARG A 86 -17.86 -5.10 -16.43
C ARG A 86 -16.63 -6.00 -16.31
N ALA A 87 -15.45 -5.52 -16.70
CA ALA A 87 -14.20 -6.31 -16.68
C ALA A 87 -13.64 -6.47 -15.28
N ILE A 88 -13.58 -5.38 -14.50
CA ILE A 88 -12.92 -5.33 -13.18
C ILE A 88 -13.46 -6.39 -12.20
N PRO A 89 -14.78 -6.65 -12.06
CA PRO A 89 -15.30 -7.67 -11.15
C PRO A 89 -14.88 -9.10 -11.50
N GLN A 90 -14.40 -9.35 -12.71
CA GLN A 90 -13.92 -10.65 -13.16
C GLN A 90 -12.47 -10.94 -12.75
N LEU A 91 -11.71 -9.90 -12.36
CA LEU A 91 -10.34 -10.01 -11.89
C LEU A 91 -10.29 -10.40 -10.41
N ARG A 92 -9.35 -11.28 -10.05
CA ARG A 92 -9.04 -11.63 -8.66
C ARG A 92 -7.57 -11.34 -8.42
N GLY A 93 -7.25 -10.80 -7.23
CA GLY A 93 -5.89 -10.47 -6.85
C GLY A 93 -5.73 -9.00 -6.45
N ALA A 94 -4.48 -8.58 -6.29
CA ALA A 94 -4.14 -7.20 -5.97
C ALA A 94 -3.65 -6.48 -7.23
N TYR A 95 -4.28 -5.34 -7.56
CA TYR A 95 -3.92 -4.55 -8.74
C TYR A 95 -4.16 -3.05 -8.54
N GLY A 96 -3.28 -2.27 -9.16
CA GLY A 96 -3.50 -0.88 -9.52
C GLY A 96 -3.29 -0.77 -11.03
N THR A 97 -4.34 -0.57 -11.81
CA THR A 97 -4.27 -0.56 -13.27
C THR A 97 -4.75 0.75 -13.87
N VAL A 98 -4.10 1.18 -14.96
CA VAL A 98 -4.52 2.32 -15.76
C VAL A 98 -4.74 1.85 -17.20
N ILE A 99 -5.89 2.23 -17.74
CA ILE A 99 -6.42 1.77 -19.02
C ILE A 99 -6.72 2.98 -19.88
N MET A 100 -6.31 2.91 -21.15
CA MET A 100 -6.57 3.94 -22.16
C MET A 100 -7.09 3.28 -23.45
N ASP A 101 -8.05 3.94 -24.11
CA ASP A 101 -8.38 3.65 -25.50
C ASP A 101 -7.62 4.64 -26.40
N SER A 102 -6.71 4.17 -27.22
CA SER A 102 -5.88 5.01 -28.11
C SER A 102 -6.67 5.82 -29.15
N ARG A 103 -7.93 5.45 -29.39
CA ARG A 103 -8.86 6.22 -30.25
C ARG A 103 -9.46 7.43 -29.52
N HIS A 104 -9.51 7.35 -28.17
CA HIS A 104 -10.08 8.38 -27.30
C HIS A 104 -9.09 8.72 -26.18
N PRO A 105 -7.90 9.27 -26.49
CA PRO A 105 -6.81 9.42 -25.55
C PRO A 105 -7.05 10.50 -24.46
N ASP A 106 -8.14 11.26 -24.56
CA ASP A 106 -8.47 12.31 -23.59
C ASP A 106 -8.99 11.77 -22.26
N THR A 107 -9.22 10.44 -22.15
CA THR A 107 -9.77 9.79 -20.96
C THR A 107 -8.91 8.61 -20.56
N LEU A 108 -8.52 8.58 -19.29
CA LEU A 108 -7.91 7.43 -18.62
C LEU A 108 -8.91 6.80 -17.67
N LEU A 109 -8.97 5.49 -17.63
CA LEU A 109 -9.66 4.73 -16.59
C LEU A 109 -8.62 4.13 -15.67
N ALA A 110 -8.82 4.28 -14.37
CA ALA A 110 -7.97 3.67 -13.35
C ALA A 110 -8.81 2.80 -12.43
N ALA A 111 -8.30 1.63 -12.03
CA ALA A 111 -8.96 0.77 -11.08
C ALA A 111 -7.98 0.27 -10.04
N ARG A 112 -8.45 0.19 -8.79
CA ARG A 112 -7.65 -0.22 -7.65
C ARG A 112 -8.30 -1.37 -6.89
N SER A 113 -7.48 -2.38 -6.58
CA SER A 113 -7.74 -3.39 -5.56
C SER A 113 -6.39 -3.84 -4.96
N GLY A 114 -6.19 -3.68 -3.66
CA GLY A 114 -4.95 -4.08 -2.99
C GLY A 114 -3.72 -3.21 -3.27
N SER A 115 -3.39 -2.91 -4.53
CA SER A 115 -2.26 -2.04 -4.89
C SER A 115 -2.64 -0.56 -4.88
N PRO A 116 -1.77 0.35 -4.36
CA PRO A 116 -2.11 1.76 -4.25
C PRO A 116 -2.19 2.46 -5.62
N LEU A 117 -3.14 3.40 -5.73
CA LEU A 117 -3.20 4.39 -6.79
C LEU A 117 -3.61 5.75 -6.20
N VAL A 118 -2.96 6.79 -6.67
CA VAL A 118 -3.21 8.17 -6.27
C VAL A 118 -3.39 9.05 -7.51
N ILE A 119 -4.37 9.95 -7.46
CA ILE A 119 -4.64 10.93 -8.50
C ILE A 119 -4.10 12.27 -8.02
N GLY A 120 -3.23 12.90 -8.82
CA GLY A 120 -2.76 14.26 -8.60
C GLY A 120 -3.61 15.25 -9.37
N LEU A 121 -4.13 16.25 -8.68
CA LEU A 121 -4.96 17.32 -9.27
C LEU A 121 -4.08 18.49 -9.67
N GLY A 122 -4.03 18.80 -10.97
CA GLY A 122 -3.29 19.92 -11.52
C GLY A 122 -4.19 21.02 -12.08
N MET A 123 -3.59 22.06 -12.64
CA MET A 123 -4.31 23.16 -13.31
C MET A 123 -4.46 22.85 -14.81
N GLY A 124 -5.64 22.36 -15.22
CA GLY A 124 -5.91 22.00 -16.61
C GLY A 124 -5.27 20.68 -17.05
N GLU A 125 -4.83 19.89 -16.09
CA GLU A 125 -4.27 18.55 -16.27
C GLU A 125 -4.45 17.75 -14.98
N ASN A 126 -4.51 16.43 -15.08
CA ASN A 126 -4.55 15.51 -13.95
C ASN A 126 -3.54 14.38 -14.16
N PHE A 127 -3.07 13.83 -13.07
CA PHE A 127 -2.02 12.82 -13.05
C PHE A 127 -2.49 11.60 -12.29
N ILE A 128 -1.88 10.44 -12.57
CA ILE A 128 -2.07 9.23 -11.78
C ILE A 128 -0.74 8.52 -11.57
N ALA A 129 -0.52 8.02 -10.37
CA ALA A 129 0.66 7.24 -10.03
C ALA A 129 0.35 6.21 -8.94
N SER A 130 1.24 5.25 -8.75
CA SER A 130 1.19 4.33 -7.61
C SER A 130 1.62 4.99 -6.30
N ASP A 131 2.38 6.11 -6.36
CA ASP A 131 2.87 6.84 -5.19
C ASP A 131 2.82 8.35 -5.45
N GLN A 132 2.36 9.13 -4.43
CA GLN A 132 2.31 10.59 -4.51
C GLN A 132 3.69 11.24 -4.72
N LEU A 133 4.78 10.60 -4.26
CA LEU A 133 6.14 11.10 -4.44
C LEU A 133 6.50 11.34 -5.92
N ALA A 134 6.00 10.49 -6.80
CA ALA A 134 6.20 10.64 -8.24
C ALA A 134 5.56 11.91 -8.79
N LEU A 135 4.53 12.43 -8.14
CA LEU A 135 3.73 13.57 -8.60
C LEU A 135 4.01 14.87 -7.83
N LEU A 136 4.75 14.84 -6.73
CA LEU A 136 5.11 16.05 -5.96
C LEU A 136 5.76 17.16 -6.80
N PRO A 137 6.56 16.86 -7.87
CA PRO A 137 7.10 17.88 -8.76
C PRO A 137 6.04 18.72 -9.50
N VAL A 138 4.84 18.17 -9.68
CA VAL A 138 3.79 18.77 -10.53
C VAL A 138 2.55 19.18 -9.75
N THR A 139 2.27 18.54 -8.62
CA THR A 139 1.14 18.90 -7.75
C THR A 139 1.34 18.46 -6.30
N ARG A 140 0.66 19.14 -5.38
CA ARG A 140 0.57 18.75 -3.96
C ARG A 140 -0.84 18.32 -3.55
N ARG A 141 -1.82 18.40 -4.46
CA ARG A 141 -3.20 18.03 -4.20
C ARG A 141 -3.49 16.64 -4.73
N PHE A 142 -3.94 15.75 -3.84
CA PHE A 142 -4.09 14.33 -4.15
C PHE A 142 -5.45 13.79 -3.73
N ILE A 143 -5.97 12.87 -4.55
CA ILE A 143 -7.07 11.98 -4.19
C ILE A 143 -6.50 10.56 -4.12
N PHE A 144 -6.57 9.93 -2.95
CA PHE A 144 -6.21 8.53 -2.80
C PHE A 144 -7.42 7.67 -3.10
N LEU A 145 -7.29 6.77 -4.08
CA LEU A 145 -8.34 5.81 -4.39
C LEU A 145 -8.49 4.82 -3.24
N GLU A 146 -9.71 4.46 -2.92
CA GLU A 146 -10.04 3.44 -1.94
C GLU A 146 -10.18 2.06 -2.60
N GLU A 147 -10.37 1.04 -1.77
CA GLU A 147 -10.49 -0.35 -2.23
C GLU A 147 -11.71 -0.55 -3.11
N GLY A 148 -11.48 -1.03 -4.34
CA GLY A 148 -12.53 -1.24 -5.32
C GLY A 148 -12.93 0.00 -6.11
N ASP A 149 -12.27 1.14 -5.93
CA ASP A 149 -12.54 2.35 -6.69
C ASP A 149 -12.12 2.19 -8.16
N ILE A 150 -12.97 2.74 -9.03
CA ILE A 150 -12.70 2.97 -10.45
C ILE A 150 -12.81 4.46 -10.72
N ALA A 151 -11.76 5.07 -11.29
CA ALA A 151 -11.74 6.49 -11.60
C ALA A 151 -11.71 6.72 -13.11
N GLU A 152 -12.55 7.62 -13.60
CA GLU A 152 -12.50 8.18 -14.93
C GLU A 152 -11.82 9.56 -14.86
N ILE A 153 -10.68 9.70 -15.54
CA ILE A 153 -9.79 10.84 -15.41
C ILE A 153 -9.64 11.50 -16.77
N THR A 154 -10.00 12.77 -16.82
CA THR A 154 -9.76 13.65 -17.99
C THR A 154 -8.83 14.80 -17.59
N ARG A 155 -8.46 15.64 -18.53
CA ARG A 155 -7.69 16.87 -18.22
C ARG A 155 -8.40 17.81 -17.24
N ARG A 156 -9.73 17.74 -17.13
CA ARG A 156 -10.54 18.73 -16.39
C ARG A 156 -11.39 18.13 -15.28
N SER A 157 -11.57 16.81 -15.26
CA SER A 157 -12.45 16.14 -14.31
C SER A 157 -11.87 14.83 -13.82
N VAL A 158 -12.25 14.48 -12.62
CA VAL A 158 -12.02 13.16 -12.01
C VAL A 158 -13.35 12.71 -11.44
N ASN A 159 -13.91 11.63 -11.99
CA ASN A 159 -15.13 11.00 -11.51
C ASN A 159 -14.78 9.63 -10.95
N ILE A 160 -15.18 9.34 -9.73
CA ILE A 160 -14.83 8.11 -9.04
C ILE A 160 -16.09 7.30 -8.79
N PHE A 161 -16.01 6.01 -9.04
CA PHE A 161 -17.08 5.04 -8.87
C PHE A 161 -16.61 3.97 -7.90
N ASP A 162 -17.46 3.55 -6.99
CA ASP A 162 -17.17 2.44 -6.09
C ASP A 162 -17.35 1.08 -6.80
N LYS A 163 -17.08 0.00 -6.07
CA LYS A 163 -17.24 -1.39 -6.56
C LYS A 163 -18.65 -1.75 -7.05
N THR A 164 -19.67 -0.94 -6.71
CA THR A 164 -21.06 -1.12 -7.17
C THR A 164 -21.33 -0.33 -8.45
N GLY A 165 -20.39 0.50 -8.90
CA GLY A 165 -20.54 1.42 -10.01
C GLY A 165 -21.27 2.73 -9.65
N ALA A 166 -21.53 2.97 -8.36
CA ALA A 166 -22.10 4.22 -7.90
C ALA A 166 -21.04 5.32 -7.86
N GLU A 167 -21.36 6.52 -8.32
CA GLU A 167 -20.46 7.66 -8.23
C GLU A 167 -20.25 8.08 -6.78
N VAL A 168 -19.00 8.22 -6.36
CA VAL A 168 -18.59 8.56 -4.99
C VAL A 168 -17.62 9.73 -4.99
N LYS A 169 -17.60 10.47 -3.90
CA LYS A 169 -16.59 11.52 -3.67
C LYS A 169 -15.52 11.01 -2.72
N ARG A 170 -14.26 11.24 -3.08
CA ARG A 170 -13.08 11.01 -2.23
C ARG A 170 -12.50 12.35 -1.80
N GLN A 171 -11.87 12.34 -0.63
CA GLN A 171 -11.28 13.57 -0.08
C GLN A 171 -10.07 14.01 -0.91
N ASP A 172 -10.03 15.29 -1.25
CA ASP A 172 -8.86 15.99 -1.77
C ASP A 172 -7.97 16.36 -0.59
N ILE A 173 -6.73 15.89 -0.61
CA ILE A 173 -5.76 16.06 0.47
C ILE A 173 -4.55 16.82 -0.07
N GLU A 174 -4.14 17.85 0.64
CA GLU A 174 -2.88 18.56 0.37
C GLU A 174 -1.73 17.85 1.09
N SER A 175 -0.72 17.41 0.34
CA SER A 175 0.45 16.72 0.87
C SER A 175 1.42 17.69 1.51
N ASN A 176 1.84 17.37 2.74
CA ASN A 176 2.89 18.09 3.47
C ASN A 176 4.31 17.54 3.18
N LEU A 177 4.45 16.55 2.32
CA LEU A 177 5.75 15.99 1.94
C LEU A 177 6.58 17.04 1.18
N GLN A 178 7.88 17.08 1.48
CA GLN A 178 8.80 17.98 0.78
C GLN A 178 9.29 17.32 -0.52
N TYR A 179 9.44 18.13 -1.58
CA TYR A 179 9.93 17.69 -2.88
C TYR A 179 11.34 17.12 -2.80
N ASP A 180 12.20 17.68 -1.93
CA ASP A 180 13.61 17.26 -1.76
C ASP A 180 13.77 15.85 -1.15
N ALA A 181 12.66 15.21 -0.75
CA ALA A 181 12.69 13.85 -0.22
C ALA A 181 13.31 12.83 -1.21
N GLY A 182 13.22 13.10 -2.51
CA GLY A 182 13.81 12.26 -3.57
C GLY A 182 15.24 12.63 -3.98
N ASP A 183 15.89 13.65 -3.38
CA ASP A 183 17.28 13.98 -3.72
C ASP A 183 18.26 13.05 -3.00
N LYS A 184 19.25 12.53 -3.74
CA LYS A 184 20.36 11.73 -3.18
C LYS A 184 21.38 12.56 -2.41
N GLY A 185 21.41 13.89 -2.63
CA GLY A 185 22.43 14.76 -2.10
C GLY A 185 23.85 14.32 -2.54
N ILE A 186 24.76 14.21 -1.60
CA ILE A 186 26.16 13.79 -1.85
C ILE A 186 26.33 12.27 -2.01
N TYR A 187 25.28 11.49 -1.82
CA TYR A 187 25.37 10.03 -1.83
C TYR A 187 25.17 9.44 -3.25
N ARG A 188 25.89 8.38 -3.54
CA ARG A 188 25.77 7.68 -4.83
C ARG A 188 24.46 6.92 -4.96
N HIS A 189 23.97 6.36 -3.84
CA HIS A 189 22.78 5.51 -3.78
C HIS A 189 21.82 5.97 -2.67
N TYR A 190 20.51 5.84 -2.89
CA TYR A 190 19.50 6.14 -1.87
C TYR A 190 19.72 5.34 -0.58
N MET A 191 19.97 4.04 -0.68
CA MET A 191 20.25 3.20 0.47
C MET A 191 21.44 3.71 1.29
N GLN A 192 22.51 4.20 0.65
CA GLN A 192 23.64 4.79 1.35
C GLN A 192 23.22 6.04 2.12
N LYS A 193 22.47 6.96 1.49
CA LYS A 193 21.89 8.14 2.15
C LYS A 193 21.06 7.73 3.37
N GLU A 194 20.16 6.79 3.19
CA GLU A 194 19.23 6.32 4.21
C GLU A 194 19.92 5.65 5.40
N ILE A 195 21.05 4.96 5.17
CA ILE A 195 21.92 4.43 6.24
C ILE A 195 22.47 5.57 7.11
N TYR A 196 22.95 6.64 6.49
CA TYR A 196 23.50 7.79 7.24
C TYR A 196 22.42 8.69 7.85
N GLU A 197 21.18 8.61 7.39
CA GLU A 197 20.04 9.33 7.96
C GLU A 197 19.50 8.71 9.25
N GLN A 198 19.86 7.48 9.60
CA GLN A 198 19.30 6.76 10.76
C GLN A 198 19.35 7.54 12.08
N PRO A 199 20.45 8.25 12.45
CA PRO A 199 20.46 9.02 13.70
C PRO A 199 19.41 10.12 13.72
N ASN A 200 19.21 10.81 12.61
CA ASN A 200 18.19 11.85 12.48
C ASN A 200 16.78 11.25 12.46
N ALA A 201 16.59 10.12 11.79
CA ALA A 201 15.33 9.40 11.74
C ALA A 201 14.91 8.95 13.16
N ILE A 202 15.82 8.37 13.95
CA ILE A 202 15.56 8.01 15.36
C ILE A 202 15.18 9.25 16.17
N LYS A 203 15.93 10.35 16.03
CA LYS A 203 15.63 11.62 16.72
C LYS A 203 14.21 12.09 16.38
N ASN A 204 13.83 12.08 15.11
CA ASN A 204 12.48 12.47 14.67
C ASN A 204 11.41 11.55 15.25
N THR A 205 11.67 10.24 15.28
CA THR A 205 10.77 9.24 15.88
C THR A 205 10.53 9.50 17.37
N LEU A 206 11.55 9.91 18.11
CA LEU A 206 11.48 10.19 19.54
C LEU A 206 10.92 11.57 19.87
N THR A 207 10.90 12.50 18.90
CA THR A 207 10.47 13.90 19.13
C THR A 207 9.01 13.94 19.59
N GLY A 208 8.77 14.59 20.75
CA GLY A 208 7.45 14.70 21.36
C GLY A 208 6.94 13.45 22.09
N ARG A 209 7.69 12.34 22.04
CA ARG A 209 7.29 11.06 22.63
C ARG A 209 8.04 10.68 23.91
N ILE A 210 8.99 11.48 24.30
CA ILE A 210 9.70 11.30 25.58
C ILE A 210 9.61 12.61 26.37
N SER A 211 9.02 12.54 27.54
CA SER A 211 8.89 13.68 28.47
C SER A 211 9.23 13.24 29.89
N HIS A 212 10.14 13.97 30.55
CA HIS A 212 10.56 13.68 31.93
C HIS A 212 11.02 12.22 32.18
N GLY A 213 11.71 11.64 31.20
CA GLY A 213 12.18 10.25 31.28
C GLY A 213 11.09 9.20 31.09
N GLN A 214 9.91 9.58 30.67
CA GLN A 214 8.78 8.66 30.40
C GLN A 214 8.35 8.73 28.94
N VAL A 215 7.88 7.58 28.43
CA VAL A 215 7.30 7.48 27.11
C VAL A 215 5.87 8.02 27.12
N ASP A 216 5.60 8.96 26.24
CA ASP A 216 4.28 9.52 25.95
C ASP A 216 3.84 9.10 24.54
N LEU A 217 2.78 8.31 24.46
CA LEU A 217 2.13 7.89 23.20
C LEU A 217 0.67 8.38 23.18
N SER A 218 0.42 9.58 23.67
CA SER A 218 -0.92 10.21 23.68
C SER A 218 -1.52 10.37 22.28
N GLU A 219 -0.69 10.36 21.24
CA GLU A 219 -1.11 10.34 19.84
C GLU A 219 -1.98 9.13 19.46
N LEU A 220 -1.93 8.04 20.22
CA LEU A 220 -2.82 6.88 20.05
C LEU A 220 -4.29 7.19 20.38
N GLY A 221 -4.55 8.34 21.00
CA GLY A 221 -5.89 8.78 21.36
C GLY A 221 -6.34 8.38 22.77
N PRO A 222 -7.47 8.92 23.23
CA PRO A 222 -7.88 8.85 24.64
C PRO A 222 -8.26 7.43 25.11
N ASN A 223 -8.69 6.56 24.21
CA ASN A 223 -9.15 5.20 24.56
C ASN A 223 -8.03 4.14 24.45
N ALA A 224 -6.83 4.55 24.02
CA ALA A 224 -5.74 3.61 23.75
C ALA A 224 -5.28 2.90 25.04
N ASP A 225 -5.16 3.61 26.17
CA ASP A 225 -4.71 3.04 27.42
C ASP A 225 -5.70 1.98 27.97
N GLU A 226 -7.00 2.19 27.75
CA GLU A 226 -8.02 1.19 28.12
C GLU A 226 -7.87 -0.09 27.31
N LEU A 227 -7.66 0.01 26.00
CA LEU A 227 -7.44 -1.14 25.12
C LEU A 227 -6.12 -1.83 25.48
N LEU A 228 -5.01 -1.08 25.57
CA LEU A 228 -3.67 -1.60 25.81
C LEU A 228 -3.55 -2.27 27.19
N SER A 229 -4.25 -1.79 28.21
CA SER A 229 -4.25 -2.42 29.56
C SER A 229 -4.84 -3.83 29.57
N LYS A 230 -5.74 -4.15 28.63
CA LYS A 230 -6.40 -5.45 28.50
C LYS A 230 -5.56 -6.47 27.71
N VAL A 231 -4.46 -6.04 27.07
CA VAL A 231 -3.63 -6.92 26.22
C VAL A 231 -2.94 -7.99 27.05
N GLU A 232 -3.17 -9.25 26.73
CA GLU A 232 -2.54 -10.42 27.35
C GLU A 232 -1.61 -11.17 26.36
N HIS A 233 -1.71 -10.88 25.07
CA HIS A 233 -0.90 -11.49 24.03
C HIS A 233 -0.74 -10.50 22.86
N ILE A 234 0.38 -10.58 22.16
CA ILE A 234 0.66 -9.80 20.96
C ILE A 234 0.88 -10.75 19.78
N GLN A 235 0.21 -10.46 18.67
CA GLN A 235 0.48 -11.05 17.37
C GLN A 235 1.03 -9.97 16.45
N ILE A 236 2.24 -10.13 15.94
CA ILE A 236 2.86 -9.22 14.97
C ILE A 236 2.77 -9.82 13.57
N LEU A 237 2.30 -9.05 12.60
CA LEU A 237 2.31 -9.40 11.18
C LEU A 237 3.16 -8.43 10.39
N ALA A 238 4.07 -8.94 9.58
CA ALA A 238 4.91 -8.15 8.71
C ALA A 238 5.52 -9.00 7.59
N CYS A 239 6.18 -8.33 6.64
CA CYS A 239 6.99 -8.92 5.59
C CYS A 239 8.41 -8.32 5.59
N GLY A 240 9.39 -9.06 5.07
CA GLY A 240 10.75 -8.58 4.85
C GLY A 240 11.44 -8.07 6.11
N THR A 241 12.11 -6.93 6.02
CA THR A 241 12.83 -6.32 7.16
C THR A 241 11.91 -5.89 8.30
N SER A 242 10.66 -5.53 8.01
CA SER A 242 9.66 -5.26 9.04
C SER A 242 9.35 -6.51 9.87
N TYR A 243 9.31 -7.70 9.27
CA TYR A 243 9.21 -8.95 10.01
C TYR A 243 10.39 -9.14 10.96
N ASN A 244 11.62 -8.82 10.50
CA ASN A 244 12.81 -8.91 11.35
C ASN A 244 12.76 -7.94 12.55
N SER A 245 12.19 -6.74 12.39
CA SER A 245 11.97 -5.82 13.53
C SER A 245 10.98 -6.38 14.52
N GLY A 246 9.92 -7.06 14.06
CA GLY A 246 9.00 -7.81 14.90
C GLY A 246 9.70 -8.91 15.68
N MET A 247 10.57 -9.68 15.02
CA MET A 247 11.33 -10.78 15.66
C MET A 247 12.26 -10.28 16.79
N VAL A 248 12.87 -9.11 16.62
CA VAL A 248 13.66 -8.47 17.70
C VAL A 248 12.74 -8.04 18.84
N SER A 249 11.64 -7.36 18.54
CA SER A 249 10.74 -6.84 19.55
C SER A 249 10.01 -7.91 20.37
N ARG A 250 9.84 -9.11 19.83
CA ARG A 250 9.29 -10.26 20.56
C ARG A 250 9.99 -10.46 21.89
N TYR A 251 11.33 -10.46 21.88
CA TYR A 251 12.12 -10.64 23.12
C TYR A 251 11.90 -9.50 24.10
N TRP A 252 11.67 -8.28 23.63
CA TRP A 252 11.40 -7.13 24.49
C TRP A 252 10.00 -7.20 25.12
N PHE A 253 8.97 -7.59 24.36
CA PHE A 253 7.62 -7.76 24.89
C PHE A 253 7.61 -8.84 25.98
N GLU A 254 8.28 -9.96 25.76
CA GLU A 254 8.35 -11.06 26.73
C GLU A 254 9.17 -10.68 27.97
N SER A 255 10.38 -10.10 27.79
CA SER A 255 11.31 -9.86 28.89
C SER A 255 11.01 -8.59 29.69
N LEU A 256 10.53 -7.52 29.04
CA LEU A 256 10.33 -6.21 29.68
C LEU A 256 8.86 -5.95 30.04
N ALA A 257 7.92 -6.42 29.24
CA ALA A 257 6.49 -6.21 29.47
C ALA A 257 5.76 -7.46 30.00
N GLY A 258 6.43 -8.62 30.04
CA GLY A 258 5.82 -9.88 30.49
C GLY A 258 4.66 -10.36 29.61
N ILE A 259 4.60 -9.92 28.35
CA ILE A 259 3.52 -10.23 27.43
C ILE A 259 4.03 -11.21 26.35
N PRO A 260 3.46 -12.42 26.25
CA PRO A 260 3.77 -13.35 25.17
C PRO A 260 3.56 -12.71 23.80
N CYS A 261 4.50 -12.92 22.87
CA CYS A 261 4.48 -12.31 21.57
C CYS A 261 4.80 -13.33 20.46
N ASP A 262 3.91 -13.49 19.52
CA ASP A 262 4.13 -14.26 18.31
C ASP A 262 4.36 -13.33 17.12
N VAL A 263 5.29 -13.69 16.24
CA VAL A 263 5.60 -12.92 15.03
C VAL A 263 5.48 -13.84 13.83
N GLU A 264 4.72 -13.42 12.84
CA GLU A 264 4.42 -14.23 11.66
C GLU A 264 4.58 -13.43 10.38
N ILE A 265 5.02 -14.10 9.32
CA ILE A 265 5.04 -13.51 7.98
C ILE A 265 3.60 -13.35 7.50
N ALA A 266 3.25 -12.16 7.04
CA ALA A 266 1.87 -11.83 6.71
C ALA A 266 1.29 -12.70 5.57
N SER A 267 2.12 -13.12 4.59
CA SER A 267 1.71 -14.04 3.54
C SER A 267 1.30 -15.42 4.06
N GLU A 268 1.94 -15.90 5.13
CA GLU A 268 1.59 -17.19 5.75
C GLU A 268 0.29 -17.08 6.57
N PHE A 269 0.16 -16.00 7.34
CA PHE A 269 -0.99 -15.79 8.20
C PHE A 269 -2.31 -15.74 7.43
N ARG A 270 -2.33 -15.06 6.26
CA ARG A 270 -3.55 -14.87 5.48
C ARG A 270 -4.15 -16.17 4.91
N TYR A 271 -3.34 -17.22 4.74
CA TYR A 271 -3.78 -18.48 4.11
C TYR A 271 -3.98 -19.63 5.08
N ARG A 272 -3.53 -19.49 6.32
CA ARG A 272 -3.71 -20.54 7.33
C ARG A 272 -4.93 -20.28 8.22
N LYS A 273 -5.46 -21.34 8.82
CA LYS A 273 -6.43 -21.22 9.90
C LYS A 273 -5.70 -20.91 11.21
N SER A 274 -5.90 -19.71 11.75
CA SER A 274 -5.28 -19.24 12.96
C SER A 274 -6.16 -19.48 14.19
N ALA A 275 -5.56 -19.92 15.31
CA ALA A 275 -6.21 -19.94 16.61
C ALA A 275 -5.81 -18.67 17.36
N VAL A 276 -6.78 -17.80 17.64
CA VAL A 276 -6.54 -16.53 18.33
C VAL A 276 -6.56 -16.73 19.84
N ARG A 277 -5.51 -16.27 20.53
CA ARG A 277 -5.47 -16.26 22.00
C ARG A 277 -6.34 -15.13 22.53
N ARG A 278 -6.88 -15.33 23.73
CA ARG A 278 -7.70 -14.32 24.41
C ARG A 278 -6.92 -13.00 24.56
N ASN A 279 -7.63 -11.88 24.40
CA ASN A 279 -7.08 -10.54 24.57
C ASN A 279 -5.79 -10.29 23.77
N SER A 280 -5.73 -10.84 22.55
CA SER A 280 -4.61 -10.62 21.62
C SER A 280 -4.73 -9.30 20.91
N LEU A 281 -3.67 -8.48 20.92
CA LEU A 281 -3.52 -7.30 20.08
C LEU A 281 -2.84 -7.69 18.77
N MET A 282 -3.43 -7.32 17.63
CA MET A 282 -2.80 -7.45 16.33
C MET A 282 -1.93 -6.21 16.07
N ILE A 283 -0.64 -6.41 15.84
CA ILE A 283 0.29 -5.35 15.43
C ILE A 283 0.73 -5.61 13.99
N THR A 284 0.56 -4.64 13.12
CA THR A 284 1.06 -4.70 11.74
C THR A 284 2.23 -3.73 11.56
N LEU A 285 3.34 -4.22 10.98
CA LEU A 285 4.53 -3.43 10.70
C LEU A 285 4.71 -3.29 9.19
N SER A 286 4.81 -2.06 8.71
CA SER A 286 5.08 -1.78 7.30
C SER A 286 5.73 -0.41 7.14
N GLN A 287 6.69 -0.30 6.22
CA GLN A 287 7.24 0.99 5.84
C GLN A 287 6.20 1.80 5.04
N SER A 288 5.66 1.23 3.99
CA SER A 288 4.70 1.90 3.09
C SER A 288 3.26 1.93 3.62
N GLY A 289 2.89 0.95 4.46
CA GLY A 289 1.51 0.75 4.87
C GLY A 289 0.56 0.24 3.76
N GLU A 290 1.14 -0.21 2.64
CA GLU A 290 0.40 -0.69 1.45
C GLU A 290 0.80 -2.13 1.06
N THR A 291 1.54 -2.85 1.91
CA THR A 291 1.93 -4.24 1.65
C THR A 291 0.69 -5.11 1.61
N ALA A 292 0.40 -5.71 0.46
CA ALA A 292 -0.85 -6.44 0.19
C ALA A 292 -1.13 -7.55 1.21
N ASP A 293 -0.13 -8.37 1.52
CA ASP A 293 -0.29 -9.46 2.49
C ASP A 293 -0.53 -8.96 3.91
N THR A 294 0.14 -7.87 4.30
CA THR A 294 -0.05 -7.26 5.63
C THR A 294 -1.45 -6.67 5.78
N LEU A 295 -1.95 -6.00 4.73
CA LEU A 295 -3.33 -5.50 4.68
C LEU A 295 -4.35 -6.63 4.73
N ALA A 296 -4.14 -7.69 3.95
CA ALA A 296 -5.02 -8.86 3.98
C ALA A 296 -5.02 -9.53 5.36
N GLY A 297 -3.86 -9.64 6.01
CA GLY A 297 -3.73 -10.15 7.37
C GLY A 297 -4.46 -9.27 8.40
N LEU A 298 -4.35 -7.94 8.30
CA LEU A 298 -5.08 -7.00 9.14
C LEU A 298 -6.61 -7.18 8.99
N ARG A 299 -7.10 -7.25 7.77
CA ARG A 299 -8.54 -7.44 7.49
C ARG A 299 -9.04 -8.78 8.05
N LEU A 300 -8.29 -9.86 7.84
CA LEU A 300 -8.60 -11.17 8.40
C LEU A 300 -8.62 -11.14 9.93
N SER A 301 -7.70 -10.41 10.58
CA SER A 301 -7.66 -10.33 12.05
C SER A 301 -8.94 -9.74 12.66
N LYS A 302 -9.60 -8.82 11.97
CA LYS A 302 -10.89 -8.24 12.42
C LYS A 302 -12.01 -9.28 12.45
N GLU A 303 -11.98 -10.24 11.53
CA GLU A 303 -12.95 -11.35 11.48
C GLU A 303 -12.66 -12.42 12.55
N LEU A 304 -11.39 -12.57 12.95
CA LEU A 304 -10.95 -13.59 13.88
C LEU A 304 -11.13 -13.21 15.36
N GLY A 305 -11.55 -11.99 15.69
CA GLY A 305 -11.87 -11.57 17.04
C GLY A 305 -10.67 -11.18 17.89
N TYR A 306 -9.64 -10.58 17.29
CA TYR A 306 -8.59 -9.91 18.06
C TYR A 306 -9.17 -8.74 18.88
N LEU A 307 -8.52 -8.42 20.00
CA LEU A 307 -8.94 -7.33 20.91
C LEU A 307 -8.95 -5.97 20.22
N GLY A 308 -8.04 -5.78 19.27
CA GLY A 308 -7.88 -4.58 18.47
C GLY A 308 -6.65 -4.71 17.57
N SER A 309 -6.41 -3.68 16.78
CA SER A 309 -5.31 -3.59 15.83
C SER A 309 -4.51 -2.32 16.00
N LEU A 310 -3.18 -2.41 15.87
CA LEU A 310 -2.23 -1.30 15.90
C LEU A 310 -1.35 -1.36 14.65
N ALA A 311 -1.34 -0.33 13.83
CA ALA A 311 -0.38 -0.17 12.75
C ALA A 311 0.86 0.60 13.21
N ILE A 312 2.06 0.10 12.93
CA ILE A 312 3.31 0.84 13.02
C ILE A 312 3.80 1.06 11.58
N CYS A 313 3.73 2.30 11.11
CA CYS A 313 3.91 2.63 9.71
C CYS A 313 4.68 3.96 9.53
N ASN A 314 5.34 4.13 8.38
CA ASN A 314 6.07 5.35 8.07
C ASN A 314 5.28 6.34 7.19
N VAL A 315 4.28 5.86 6.43
CA VAL A 315 3.52 6.70 5.51
C VAL A 315 2.17 7.07 6.13
N PRO A 316 1.97 8.36 6.48
CA PRO A 316 0.68 8.84 6.99
C PRO A 316 -0.43 8.64 5.97
N GLY A 317 -1.62 8.27 6.45
CA GLY A 317 -2.79 8.09 5.60
C GLY A 317 -2.75 6.86 4.69
N SER A 318 -1.76 5.97 4.85
CA SER A 318 -1.74 4.67 4.17
C SER A 318 -2.91 3.77 4.58
N SER A 319 -3.17 2.74 3.79
CA SER A 319 -4.30 1.82 4.03
C SER A 319 -4.20 1.14 5.40
N LEU A 320 -3.01 0.69 5.82
CA LEU A 320 -2.82 0.11 7.17
C LEU A 320 -3.20 1.08 8.28
N VAL A 321 -2.79 2.36 8.15
CA VAL A 321 -3.09 3.41 9.14
C VAL A 321 -4.59 3.69 9.20
N ARG A 322 -5.25 3.79 8.05
CA ARG A 322 -6.69 4.08 7.99
C ARG A 322 -7.56 2.93 8.48
N GLU A 323 -7.12 1.70 8.27
CA GLU A 323 -7.89 0.49 8.58
C GLU A 323 -7.61 -0.06 9.98
N SER A 324 -6.57 0.39 10.69
CA SER A 324 -6.27 -0.03 12.05
C SER A 324 -7.01 0.80 13.10
N ASP A 325 -7.26 0.21 14.26
CA ASP A 325 -7.91 0.92 15.39
C ASP A 325 -6.97 1.97 16.00
N LEU A 326 -5.67 1.66 16.04
CA LEU A 326 -4.60 2.52 16.54
C LEU A 326 -3.47 2.61 15.51
N ALA A 327 -2.74 3.71 15.49
CA ALA A 327 -1.59 3.88 14.61
C ALA A 327 -0.45 4.65 15.30
N LEU A 328 0.78 4.19 15.10
CA LEU A 328 2.02 4.87 15.49
C LEU A 328 2.88 5.11 14.26
N MET A 329 3.19 6.37 13.99
CA MET A 329 4.05 6.73 12.87
C MET A 329 5.51 6.64 13.25
N THR A 330 6.35 6.04 12.39
CA THR A 330 7.80 5.95 12.62
C THR A 330 8.53 7.28 12.37
N ASN A 331 7.94 8.18 11.58
CA ASN A 331 8.53 9.50 11.25
C ASN A 331 9.98 9.41 10.71
N ALA A 332 10.30 8.32 9.99
CA ALA A 332 11.63 8.08 9.43
C ALA A 332 11.97 8.99 8.25
N GLY A 333 10.99 9.75 7.77
CA GLY A 333 11.08 10.44 6.48
C GLY A 333 10.95 9.48 5.30
N THR A 334 11.10 9.99 4.08
CA THR A 334 10.96 9.19 2.86
C THR A 334 12.09 8.16 2.74
N GLU A 335 11.76 6.91 2.50
CA GLU A 335 12.69 5.82 2.18
C GLU A 335 12.39 5.31 0.76
N ILE A 336 13.39 5.41 -0.13
CA ILE A 336 13.28 5.07 -1.56
C ILE A 336 14.02 3.78 -1.87
N GLY A 337 15.06 3.47 -1.09
CA GLY A 337 15.83 2.23 -1.22
C GLY A 337 14.93 1.02 -1.06
N VAL A 338 15.05 0.03 -1.97
CA VAL A 338 14.22 -1.20 -1.94
C VAL A 338 14.46 -1.98 -0.65
N ALA A 339 15.72 -2.13 -0.24
CA ALA A 339 16.05 -2.73 1.05
C ALA A 339 15.94 -1.67 2.14
N SER A 340 15.05 -1.89 3.09
CA SER A 340 14.77 -0.95 4.18
C SER A 340 15.96 -0.82 5.14
N THR A 341 16.27 0.40 5.55
CA THR A 341 17.35 0.74 6.47
C THR A 341 16.84 1.58 7.64
N LYS A 342 16.62 2.88 7.44
CA LYS A 342 16.13 3.79 8.48
C LYS A 342 14.72 3.45 8.97
N ALA A 343 13.84 2.94 8.09
CA ALA A 343 12.51 2.51 8.50
C ALA A 343 12.58 1.30 9.45
N PHE A 344 13.48 0.34 9.22
CA PHE A 344 13.73 -0.76 10.16
C PHE A 344 14.14 -0.26 11.54
N THR A 345 15.13 0.63 11.60
CA THR A 345 15.65 1.17 12.86
C THR A 345 14.59 1.99 13.60
N THR A 346 13.77 2.77 12.89
CA THR A 346 12.69 3.54 13.50
C THR A 346 11.52 2.66 13.93
N GLN A 347 11.22 1.55 13.24
CA GLN A 347 10.28 0.55 13.71
C GLN A 347 10.72 -0.05 15.05
N LEU A 348 12.01 -0.41 15.20
CA LEU A 348 12.56 -0.86 16.48
C LEU A 348 12.39 0.18 17.58
N THR A 349 12.63 1.47 17.26
CA THR A 349 12.47 2.57 18.21
C THR A 349 11.01 2.69 18.69
N VAL A 350 10.03 2.64 17.77
CA VAL A 350 8.60 2.70 18.11
C VAL A 350 8.17 1.47 18.90
N LEU A 351 8.65 0.27 18.52
CA LEU A 351 8.34 -0.97 19.23
C LEU A 351 8.88 -0.94 20.67
N LEU A 352 10.09 -0.43 20.87
CA LEU A 352 10.65 -0.28 22.22
C LEU A 352 9.85 0.70 23.08
N MET A 353 9.39 1.82 22.51
CA MET A 353 8.50 2.77 23.21
C MET A 353 7.16 2.10 23.57
N LEU A 354 6.59 1.31 22.66
CA LEU A 354 5.36 0.56 22.94
C LEU A 354 5.54 -0.47 24.06
N VAL A 355 6.68 -1.17 24.07
CA VAL A 355 7.05 -2.10 25.15
C VAL A 355 7.12 -1.36 26.48
N ALA A 356 7.80 -0.22 26.56
CA ALA A 356 7.90 0.59 27.79
C ALA A 356 6.51 1.09 28.25
N LYS A 357 5.64 1.50 27.32
CA LYS A 357 4.25 1.88 27.62
C LYS A 357 3.45 0.72 28.21
N LEU A 358 3.52 -0.46 27.58
CA LEU A 358 2.81 -1.66 28.04
C LEU A 358 3.34 -2.16 29.37
N SER A 359 4.67 -2.16 29.57
CA SER A 359 5.29 -2.52 30.86
C SER A 359 4.74 -1.65 31.98
N ARG A 360 4.69 -0.33 31.78
CA ARG A 360 4.14 0.60 32.76
C ARG A 360 2.65 0.35 33.03
N LEU A 361 1.84 0.08 32.00
CA LEU A 361 0.42 -0.27 32.16
C LEU A 361 0.21 -1.57 32.94
N LYS A 362 1.18 -2.48 32.92
CA LYS A 362 1.18 -3.73 33.72
C LYS A 362 1.78 -3.54 35.12
N GLY A 363 2.21 -2.34 35.48
CA GLY A 363 2.83 -2.07 36.77
C GLY A 363 4.24 -2.62 36.94
N LEU A 364 4.95 -2.81 35.81
CA LEU A 364 6.36 -3.23 35.81
C LEU A 364 7.25 -1.99 35.64
N ASP A 365 8.40 -1.95 36.27
CA ASP A 365 9.45 -0.96 36.10
C ASP A 365 10.32 -1.40 34.88
N ALA A 366 10.10 -0.81 33.71
CA ALA A 366 10.90 -1.05 32.52
C ALA A 366 11.66 0.21 32.09
#